data_da813d44706bc31d951f12bf735d7c5a
#
_entry.id   da813d44706bc31d951f12bf735d7c5a
#
_cell.length_a   1.000
_cell.length_b   1.000
_cell.length_c   1.000
_cell.angle_alpha   90.00
_cell.angle_beta   90.00
_cell.angle_gamma   90.00
#
_symmetry.space_group_name_H-M   'P 1'
#
loop_
_entity.id
_entity.type
_entity.pdbx_description
1 polymer ?
#
loop_
_entity_poly.entity_id
_entity_poly.type
_entity_poly.pdbx_seq_one_letter_code
_entity_poly.pdbx_strand_id
1 'polypeptide(L)'
;ATMYQNEVRFYRDLRSELDIETPQAYASSFDAASGRFGIVMEDLRQRSARFPNATGAMSEAEITSLLGHLATLHAHFWESPRFSGDLAWLWSPCSGGFHDFLRGPGLEVIRQQLEKSEYKRSLLVRLGRSLEELWTLLWRAQAILDSQPRTLLHGDTHLGNTYLVPGGGAGLLDWQ
;
A
#
# COMPACT_ATOMS: atom_id res chain seq x y z
N ALA A 1 -6.66 -12.26 -4.99
CA ALA A 1 -5.87 -13.31 -4.31
C ALA A 1 -4.44 -12.84 -4.02
N THR A 2 -3.81 -12.07 -4.91
CA THR A 2 -2.38 -11.74 -4.81
C THR A 2 -2.07 -10.70 -3.71
N MET A 3 -2.95 -9.75 -3.44
CA MET A 3 -2.76 -8.78 -2.34
C MET A 3 -2.60 -9.50 -0.99
N TYR A 4 -3.47 -10.44 -0.68
CA TYR A 4 -3.37 -11.25 0.55
C TYR A 4 -2.09 -12.11 0.61
N GLN A 5 -1.57 -12.54 -0.54
CA GLN A 5 -0.29 -13.23 -0.61
C GLN A 5 0.87 -12.29 -0.25
N ASN A 6 0.81 -11.03 -0.66
CA ASN A 6 1.83 -10.04 -0.34
C ASN A 6 1.90 -9.81 1.16
N GLU A 7 0.75 -9.62 1.82
CA GLU A 7 0.71 -9.44 3.27
C GLU A 7 1.24 -10.66 4.02
N VAL A 8 0.83 -11.88 3.64
CA VAL A 8 1.36 -13.11 4.23
C VAL A 8 2.88 -13.19 4.09
N ARG A 9 3.41 -12.87 2.90
CA ARG A 9 4.86 -12.89 2.65
C ARG A 9 5.60 -11.80 3.39
N PHE A 10 5.02 -10.60 3.50
CA PHE A 10 5.62 -9.53 4.28
C PHE A 10 5.87 -9.99 5.72
N TYR A 11 4.85 -10.49 6.40
CA TYR A 11 4.98 -10.94 7.80
C TYR A 11 5.88 -12.15 7.96
N ARG A 12 5.90 -13.07 7.01
CA ARG A 12 6.70 -14.28 7.06
C ARG A 12 8.17 -14.06 6.70
N ASP A 13 8.42 -13.29 5.64
CA ASP A 13 9.72 -13.27 4.97
C ASP A 13 10.49 -11.96 5.20
N LEU A 14 9.80 -10.83 5.44
CA LEU A 14 10.43 -9.50 5.45
C LEU A 14 10.34 -8.78 6.80
N ARG A 15 9.27 -9.01 7.56
CA ARG A 15 9.02 -8.26 8.80
C ARG A 15 10.19 -8.31 9.78
N SER A 16 10.86 -9.45 9.90
CA SER A 16 11.96 -9.64 10.84
C SER A 16 13.25 -8.89 10.47
N GLU A 17 13.37 -8.42 9.23
CA GLU A 17 14.52 -7.65 8.75
C GLU A 17 14.41 -6.15 9.06
N LEU A 18 13.23 -5.68 9.49
CA LEU A 18 12.88 -4.28 9.57
C LEU A 18 12.69 -3.83 11.03
N ASP A 19 13.35 -2.75 11.40
CA ASP A 19 13.10 -2.04 12.66
C ASP A 19 12.01 -0.98 12.47
N ILE A 20 10.79 -1.44 12.26
CA ILE A 20 9.60 -0.62 12.09
C ILE A 20 8.47 -1.10 13.00
N GLU A 21 7.59 -0.21 13.40
CA GLU A 21 6.40 -0.55 14.17
C GLU A 21 5.33 -1.15 13.25
N THR A 22 5.02 -2.42 13.45
CA THR A 22 3.96 -3.17 12.78
C THR A 22 3.56 -4.35 13.69
N PRO A 23 2.34 -4.87 13.61
CA PRO A 23 1.91 -5.95 14.50
C PRO A 23 2.83 -7.16 14.44
N GLN A 24 3.00 -7.83 15.56
CA GLN A 24 3.64 -9.13 15.58
C GLN A 24 2.70 -10.18 14.98
N ALA A 25 3.14 -10.86 13.93
CA ALA A 25 2.47 -12.03 13.42
C ALA A 25 3.01 -13.30 14.11
N TYR A 26 2.12 -14.11 14.67
CA TYR A 26 2.44 -15.39 15.29
C TYR A 26 2.42 -16.54 14.28
N ALA A 27 1.58 -16.42 13.27
CA ALA A 27 1.50 -17.38 12.16
C ALA A 27 0.93 -16.70 10.93
N SER A 28 1.39 -17.12 9.76
CA SER A 28 0.83 -16.71 8.48
C SER A 28 0.90 -17.86 7.48
N SER A 29 -0.13 -17.99 6.64
CA SER A 29 -0.21 -19.05 5.63
C SER A 29 -0.98 -18.56 4.42
N PHE A 30 -0.55 -19.01 3.24
CA PHE A 30 -1.23 -18.80 1.97
C PHE A 30 -1.19 -20.09 1.16
N ASP A 31 -2.35 -20.57 0.73
CA ASP A 31 -2.50 -21.70 -0.19
C ASP A 31 -2.78 -21.18 -1.61
N ALA A 32 -1.79 -21.31 -2.48
CA ALA A 32 -1.90 -20.84 -3.86
C ALA A 32 -2.96 -21.58 -4.70
N ALA A 33 -3.26 -22.85 -4.37
CA ALA A 33 -4.21 -23.65 -5.12
C ALA A 33 -5.66 -23.23 -4.85
N SER A 34 -5.99 -22.95 -3.58
CA SER A 34 -7.34 -22.56 -3.17
C SER A 34 -7.52 -21.05 -3.02
N GLY A 35 -6.42 -20.27 -2.98
CA GLY A 35 -6.42 -18.85 -2.65
C GLY A 35 -6.75 -18.54 -1.19
N ARG A 36 -6.79 -19.57 -0.32
CA ARG A 36 -7.04 -19.39 1.11
C ARG A 36 -5.80 -18.85 1.79
N PHE A 37 -6.01 -17.94 2.74
CA PHE A 37 -4.95 -17.37 3.54
C PHE A 37 -5.43 -17.13 4.97
N GLY A 38 -4.48 -16.94 5.87
CA GLY A 38 -4.73 -16.55 7.25
C GLY A 38 -3.47 -15.98 7.87
N ILE A 39 -3.64 -14.98 8.71
CA ILE A 39 -2.59 -14.38 9.51
C ILE A 39 -3.12 -14.29 10.94
N VAL A 40 -2.36 -14.79 11.89
CA VAL A 40 -2.64 -14.66 13.32
C VAL A 40 -1.70 -13.61 13.88
N MET A 41 -2.24 -12.52 14.36
CA MET A 41 -1.47 -11.36 14.84
C MET A 41 -1.78 -11.09 16.33
N GLU A 42 -0.94 -10.27 16.94
CA GLU A 42 -1.23 -9.69 18.25
C GLU A 42 -2.52 -8.86 18.23
N ASP A 43 -3.22 -8.83 19.36
CA ASP A 43 -4.33 -7.89 19.56
C ASP A 43 -3.78 -6.53 20.00
N LEU A 44 -3.72 -5.59 19.08
CA LEU A 44 -3.22 -4.24 19.31
C LEU A 44 -3.98 -3.47 20.42
N ARG A 45 -5.22 -3.87 20.75
CA ARG A 45 -5.98 -3.28 21.88
C ARG A 45 -5.29 -3.54 23.21
N GLN A 46 -4.57 -4.65 23.33
CA GLN A 46 -3.80 -4.96 24.56
C GLN A 46 -2.61 -4.00 24.73
N ARG A 47 -2.15 -3.38 23.64
CA ARG A 47 -1.14 -2.31 23.67
C ARG A 47 -1.75 -0.91 23.79
N SER A 48 -3.05 -0.81 24.05
CA SER A 48 -3.80 0.46 24.07
C SER A 48 -3.66 1.24 22.74
N ALA A 49 -3.57 0.53 21.62
CA ALA A 49 -3.47 1.15 20.33
C ALA A 49 -4.77 1.87 19.96
N ARG A 50 -4.63 3.03 19.35
CA ARG A 50 -5.71 3.85 18.79
C ARG A 50 -5.63 3.83 17.27
N PHE A 51 -6.77 3.70 16.63
CA PHE A 51 -6.86 3.69 15.16
C PHE A 51 -7.34 5.07 14.70
N PRO A 52 -6.50 5.85 14.01
CA PRO A 52 -6.89 7.15 13.50
C PRO A 52 -7.92 7.02 12.38
N ASN A 53 -8.70 8.06 12.19
CA ASN A 53 -9.61 8.20 11.05
C ASN A 53 -9.29 9.48 10.28
N ALA A 54 -9.89 9.65 9.10
CA ALA A 54 -9.61 10.76 8.21
C ALA A 54 -9.90 12.16 8.83
N THR A 55 -10.68 12.21 9.90
CA THR A 55 -11.04 13.46 10.61
C THR A 55 -10.31 13.62 11.94
N GLY A 56 -9.58 12.58 12.37
CA GLY A 56 -8.81 12.59 13.61
C GLY A 56 -7.46 13.28 13.42
N ALA A 57 -7.08 14.14 14.37
CA ALA A 57 -5.76 14.74 14.37
C ALA A 57 -4.71 13.73 14.83
N MET A 58 -3.56 13.73 14.18
CA MET A 58 -2.32 13.12 14.65
C MET A 58 -1.42 14.20 15.24
N SER A 59 -0.70 13.86 16.29
CA SER A 59 0.34 14.70 16.83
C SER A 59 1.58 14.72 15.92
N GLU A 60 2.42 15.72 16.07
CA GLU A 60 3.70 15.80 15.34
C GLU A 60 4.59 14.58 15.61
N ALA A 61 4.62 14.08 16.84
CA ALA A 61 5.35 12.88 17.22
C ALA A 61 4.85 11.63 16.48
N GLU A 62 3.54 11.44 16.39
CA GLU A 62 2.92 10.31 15.66
C GLU A 62 3.22 10.39 14.15
N ILE A 63 3.14 11.58 13.56
CA ILE A 63 3.47 11.80 12.15
C ILE A 63 4.97 11.52 11.91
N THR A 64 5.84 12.04 12.77
CA THR A 64 7.29 11.83 12.67
C THR A 64 7.64 10.34 12.80
N SER A 65 7.00 9.63 13.73
CA SER A 65 7.16 8.18 13.88
C SER A 65 6.78 7.43 12.62
N LEU A 66 5.60 7.73 12.05
CA LEU A 66 5.12 7.09 10.82
C LEU A 66 6.06 7.33 9.64
N LEU A 67 6.49 8.57 9.43
CA LEU A 67 7.43 8.93 8.37
C LEU A 67 8.80 8.28 8.58
N GLY A 68 9.24 8.15 9.84
CA GLY A 68 10.46 7.44 10.20
C GLY A 68 10.42 5.95 9.79
N HIS A 69 9.31 5.26 10.03
CA HIS A 69 9.14 3.87 9.59
C HIS A 69 9.12 3.72 8.08
N LEU A 70 8.46 4.63 7.36
CA LEU A 70 8.50 4.64 5.90
C LEU A 70 9.91 4.91 5.37
N ALA A 71 10.65 5.84 5.98
CA ALA A 71 12.04 6.11 5.61
C ALA A 71 12.94 4.90 5.86
N THR A 72 12.78 4.21 7.00
CA THR A 72 13.50 2.97 7.31
C THR A 72 13.21 1.88 6.29
N LEU A 73 11.94 1.65 5.98
CA LEU A 73 11.51 0.69 4.95
C LEU A 73 12.15 0.99 3.60
N HIS A 74 12.02 2.25 3.16
CA HIS A 74 12.53 2.67 1.84
C HIS A 74 14.05 2.60 1.77
N ALA A 75 14.75 3.01 2.81
CA ALA A 75 16.22 2.96 2.84
C ALA A 75 16.75 1.53 2.83
N HIS A 76 16.09 0.61 3.56
CA HIS A 76 16.51 -0.79 3.63
C HIS A 76 16.49 -1.50 2.27
N PHE A 77 15.48 -1.19 1.44
CA PHE A 77 15.31 -1.82 0.14
C PHE A 77 15.69 -0.92 -1.05
N TRP A 78 16.33 0.24 -0.82
CA TRP A 78 16.66 1.17 -1.89
C TRP A 78 17.57 0.52 -2.92
N GLU A 79 17.09 0.45 -4.19
CA GLU A 79 17.76 -0.19 -5.33
C GLU A 79 18.33 -1.60 -5.03
N SER A 80 17.64 -2.32 -4.15
CA SER A 80 18.09 -3.64 -3.71
C SER A 80 18.18 -4.64 -4.89
N PRO A 81 19.31 -5.35 -5.04
CA PRO A 81 19.45 -6.41 -6.05
C PRO A 81 18.45 -7.57 -5.82
N ARG A 82 17.88 -7.68 -4.63
CA ARG A 82 16.86 -8.68 -4.29
C ARG A 82 15.59 -8.57 -5.16
N PHE A 83 15.29 -7.41 -5.74
CA PHE A 83 14.16 -7.25 -6.68
C PHE A 83 14.33 -8.07 -7.97
N SER A 84 15.55 -8.49 -8.29
CA SER A 84 15.83 -9.44 -9.37
C SER A 84 16.10 -10.87 -8.86
N GLY A 85 15.96 -11.10 -7.55
CA GLY A 85 16.20 -12.37 -6.87
C GLY A 85 14.98 -12.85 -6.08
N ASP A 86 15.15 -12.99 -4.78
CA ASP A 86 14.12 -13.51 -3.85
C ASP A 86 12.90 -12.61 -3.68
N LEU A 87 13.00 -11.32 -4.05
CA LEU A 87 11.89 -10.36 -4.07
C LEU A 87 11.29 -10.13 -5.48
N ALA A 88 11.68 -10.92 -6.49
CA ALA A 88 11.14 -10.79 -7.86
C ALA A 88 9.63 -11.06 -7.97
N TRP A 89 9.01 -11.60 -6.92
CA TRP A 89 7.57 -11.79 -6.83
C TRP A 89 6.79 -10.51 -6.52
N LEU A 90 7.46 -9.46 -6.04
CA LEU A 90 6.83 -8.17 -5.77
C LEU A 90 6.38 -7.49 -7.07
N TRP A 91 5.20 -6.96 -7.04
CA TRP A 91 4.68 -6.16 -8.14
C TRP A 91 5.07 -4.70 -7.98
N SER A 92 5.17 -4.01 -9.08
CA SER A 92 5.32 -2.55 -9.10
C SER A 92 4.01 -1.90 -9.55
N PRO A 93 3.84 -0.58 -9.36
CA PRO A 93 2.74 0.15 -9.98
C PRO A 93 2.68 -0.01 -11.50
N CYS A 94 3.81 -0.40 -12.13
CA CYS A 94 3.97 -0.57 -13.57
C CYS A 94 3.88 -2.05 -14.02
N SER A 95 3.54 -2.97 -13.11
CA SER A 95 3.43 -4.41 -13.40
C SER A 95 2.44 -5.09 -12.46
N GLY A 96 2.06 -6.33 -12.78
CA GLY A 96 1.18 -7.14 -11.93
C GLY A 96 -0.30 -6.81 -12.07
N GLY A 97 -1.12 -7.42 -11.20
CA GLY A 97 -2.56 -7.49 -11.42
C GLY A 97 -3.30 -6.16 -11.40
N PHE A 98 -2.83 -5.16 -10.63
CA PHE A 98 -3.43 -3.83 -10.65
C PHE A 98 -3.12 -3.08 -11.96
N HIS A 99 -1.88 -3.18 -12.43
CA HIS A 99 -1.49 -2.64 -13.73
C HIS A 99 -2.28 -3.30 -14.87
N ASP A 100 -2.42 -4.63 -14.83
CA ASP A 100 -3.19 -5.38 -15.84
C ASP A 100 -4.68 -5.01 -15.81
N PHE A 101 -5.25 -4.81 -14.61
CA PHE A 101 -6.60 -4.28 -14.46
C PHE A 101 -6.74 -2.90 -15.11
N LEU A 102 -5.80 -1.98 -14.85
CA LEU A 102 -5.83 -0.66 -15.47
C LEU A 102 -5.70 -0.75 -16.99
N ARG A 103 -4.82 -1.60 -17.52
CA ARG A 103 -4.67 -1.80 -18.97
C ARG A 103 -5.87 -2.45 -19.64
N GLY A 104 -6.59 -3.28 -18.91
CA GLY A 104 -7.79 -3.96 -19.39
C GLY A 104 -9.07 -3.16 -19.10
N PRO A 105 -9.87 -3.59 -18.12
CA PRO A 105 -11.19 -3.02 -17.85
C PRO A 105 -11.17 -1.67 -17.10
N GLY A 106 -10.03 -1.22 -16.60
CA GLY A 106 -9.94 -0.10 -15.65
C GLY A 106 -10.59 1.19 -16.13
N LEU A 107 -10.33 1.61 -17.37
CA LEU A 107 -10.93 2.83 -17.93
C LEU A 107 -12.46 2.75 -17.97
N GLU A 108 -12.99 1.61 -18.39
CA GLU A 108 -14.44 1.41 -18.48
C GLU A 108 -15.10 1.39 -17.08
N VAL A 109 -14.48 0.72 -16.13
CA VAL A 109 -14.95 0.70 -14.73
C VAL A 109 -15.00 2.13 -14.16
N ILE A 110 -13.96 2.94 -14.39
CA ILE A 110 -13.94 4.33 -13.92
C ILE A 110 -14.99 5.17 -14.64
N ARG A 111 -15.20 4.97 -15.95
CA ARG A 111 -16.25 5.66 -16.70
C ARG A 111 -17.63 5.39 -16.09
N GLN A 112 -17.95 4.13 -15.80
CA GLN A 112 -19.21 3.76 -15.16
C GLN A 112 -19.34 4.36 -13.74
N GLN A 113 -18.26 4.50 -12.99
CA GLN A 113 -18.27 5.17 -11.69
C GLN A 113 -18.50 6.68 -11.80
N LEU A 114 -18.00 7.31 -12.84
CA LEU A 114 -18.27 8.73 -13.14
C LEU A 114 -19.73 8.95 -13.50
N GLU A 115 -20.34 8.08 -14.30
CA GLU A 115 -21.76 8.15 -14.66
C GLU A 115 -22.67 8.11 -13.41
N LYS A 116 -22.29 7.32 -12.40
CA LYS A 116 -23.07 7.13 -11.17
C LYS A 116 -22.82 8.20 -10.10
N SER A 117 -21.86 9.10 -10.26
CA SER A 117 -21.46 10.05 -9.22
C SER A 117 -21.28 11.46 -9.76
N GLU A 118 -22.19 12.37 -9.39
CA GLU A 118 -22.08 13.79 -9.68
C GLU A 118 -20.80 14.39 -9.08
N TYR A 119 -20.46 14.00 -7.85
CA TYR A 119 -19.22 14.43 -7.21
C TYR A 119 -17.99 14.09 -8.05
N LYS A 120 -17.87 12.85 -8.53
CA LYS A 120 -16.73 12.44 -9.36
C LYS A 120 -16.68 13.21 -10.68
N ARG A 121 -17.84 13.48 -11.33
CA ARG A 121 -17.89 14.31 -12.53
C ARG A 121 -17.44 15.74 -12.25
N SER A 122 -17.86 16.31 -11.11
CA SER A 122 -17.45 17.67 -10.74
C SER A 122 -15.93 17.81 -10.55
N LEU A 123 -15.23 16.74 -10.17
CA LEU A 123 -13.77 16.74 -10.09
C LEU A 123 -13.12 16.92 -11.47
N LEU A 124 -13.64 16.25 -12.51
CA LEU A 124 -13.13 16.42 -13.89
C LEU A 124 -13.33 17.87 -14.36
N VAL A 125 -14.51 18.45 -14.09
CA VAL A 125 -14.79 19.85 -14.43
C VAL A 125 -13.81 20.78 -13.72
N ARG A 126 -13.57 20.58 -12.43
CA ARG A 126 -12.61 21.38 -11.63
C ARG A 126 -11.18 21.25 -12.12
N LEU A 127 -10.80 20.07 -12.61
CA LEU A 127 -9.47 19.81 -13.18
C LEU A 127 -9.33 20.35 -14.61
N GLY A 128 -10.44 20.69 -15.28
CA GLY A 128 -10.46 21.12 -16.68
C GLY A 128 -9.90 20.03 -17.63
N ARG A 129 -10.17 18.75 -17.31
CA ARG A 129 -9.64 17.60 -18.07
C ARG A 129 -10.73 16.56 -18.30
N SER A 130 -10.65 15.87 -19.43
CA SER A 130 -11.44 14.66 -19.68
C SER A 130 -10.86 13.43 -18.98
N LEU A 131 -11.65 12.38 -18.84
CA LEU A 131 -11.17 11.10 -18.34
C LEU A 131 -10.06 10.53 -19.23
N GLU A 132 -10.22 10.63 -20.54
CA GLU A 132 -9.27 10.13 -21.56
C GLU A 132 -7.91 10.85 -21.49
N GLU A 133 -7.94 12.18 -21.27
CA GLU A 133 -6.72 12.95 -21.03
C GLU A 133 -6.01 12.51 -19.76
N LEU A 134 -6.75 12.34 -18.63
CA LEU A 134 -6.18 11.86 -17.38
C LEU A 134 -5.64 10.43 -17.51
N TRP A 135 -6.34 9.59 -18.27
CA TRP A 135 -5.87 8.23 -18.55
C TRP A 135 -4.55 8.22 -19.32
N THR A 136 -4.44 9.09 -20.30
CA THR A 136 -3.17 9.28 -21.05
C THR A 136 -2.04 9.77 -20.14
N LEU A 137 -2.34 10.70 -19.24
CA LEU A 137 -1.38 11.22 -18.26
C LEU A 137 -0.96 10.14 -17.26
N LEU A 138 -1.87 9.25 -16.83
CA LEU A 138 -1.56 8.11 -15.98
C LEU A 138 -0.46 7.23 -16.60
N TRP A 139 -0.59 6.88 -17.90
CA TRP A 139 0.42 6.06 -18.58
C TRP A 139 1.76 6.76 -18.74
N ARG A 140 1.76 8.07 -18.95
CA ARG A 140 3.00 8.86 -18.96
C ARG A 140 3.65 8.88 -17.57
N ALA A 141 2.86 9.07 -16.52
CA ALA A 141 3.36 9.03 -15.14
C ALA A 141 3.94 7.65 -14.80
N GLN A 142 3.27 6.57 -15.18
CA GLN A 142 3.79 5.22 -14.98
C GLN A 142 5.12 4.98 -15.72
N ALA A 143 5.26 5.45 -16.93
CA ALA A 143 6.52 5.34 -17.68
C ALA A 143 7.68 6.10 -16.99
N ILE A 144 7.39 7.26 -16.38
CA ILE A 144 8.37 8.00 -15.58
C ILE A 144 8.72 7.22 -14.31
N LEU A 145 7.72 6.70 -13.59
CA LEU A 145 7.93 5.92 -12.36
C LEU A 145 8.75 4.65 -12.62
N ASP A 146 8.51 3.97 -13.74
CA ASP A 146 9.24 2.75 -14.09
C ASP A 146 10.74 2.98 -14.35
N SER A 147 11.11 4.21 -14.67
CA SER A 147 12.52 4.63 -14.87
C SER A 147 13.21 5.13 -13.58
N GLN A 148 12.48 5.24 -12.46
CA GLN A 148 13.04 5.75 -11.22
C GLN A 148 13.70 4.64 -10.38
N PRO A 149 14.58 5.01 -9.42
CA PRO A 149 15.10 4.08 -8.42
C PRO A 149 13.97 3.33 -7.73
N ARG A 150 14.18 2.05 -7.45
CA ARG A 150 13.19 1.16 -6.83
C ARG A 150 13.44 1.00 -5.35
N THR A 151 12.35 0.91 -4.60
CA THR A 151 12.36 0.47 -3.20
C THR A 151 11.09 -0.31 -2.88
N LEU A 152 11.05 -0.96 -1.72
CA LEU A 152 9.83 -1.59 -1.22
C LEU A 152 8.87 -0.51 -0.71
N LEU A 153 7.65 -0.54 -1.19
CA LEU A 153 6.56 0.34 -0.73
C LEU A 153 5.60 -0.47 0.14
N HIS A 154 4.92 0.20 1.05
CA HIS A 154 3.81 -0.40 1.79
C HIS A 154 2.65 -0.82 0.86
N GLY A 155 2.45 -0.06 -0.22
CA GLY A 155 1.41 -0.33 -1.22
C GLY A 155 0.13 0.47 -1.01
N ASP A 156 -0.34 0.62 0.23
CA ASP A 156 -1.60 1.34 0.54
C ASP A 156 -1.48 2.21 1.81
N THR A 157 -0.55 3.16 1.79
CA THR A 157 -0.25 4.01 2.94
C THR A 157 -1.31 5.10 3.13
N HIS A 158 -2.27 4.86 4.01
CA HIS A 158 -3.25 5.84 4.43
C HIS A 158 -3.60 5.67 5.92
N LEU A 159 -4.32 6.64 6.52
CA LEU A 159 -4.63 6.62 7.95
C LEU A 159 -5.43 5.39 8.40
N GLY A 160 -6.24 4.79 7.52
CA GLY A 160 -6.97 3.57 7.82
C GLY A 160 -6.07 2.34 8.02
N ASN A 161 -4.87 2.36 7.47
CA ASN A 161 -3.85 1.30 7.59
C ASN A 161 -2.75 1.69 8.60
N THR A 162 -3.08 2.60 9.53
CA THR A 162 -2.17 3.08 10.58
C THR A 162 -2.80 2.84 11.94
N TYR A 163 -1.97 2.55 12.92
CA TYR A 163 -2.35 2.58 14.33
C TYR A 163 -1.35 3.40 15.15
N LEU A 164 -1.82 3.91 16.27
CA LEU A 164 -1.06 4.80 17.15
C LEU A 164 -0.91 4.13 18.50
N VAL A 165 0.30 4.10 19.03
CA VAL A 165 0.61 3.52 20.34
C VAL A 165 0.93 4.61 21.35
N PRO A 166 0.73 4.37 22.67
CA PRO A 166 1.10 5.33 23.71
C PRO A 166 2.56 5.80 23.58
N GLY A 167 2.78 7.08 23.88
CA GLY A 167 4.12 7.68 23.77
C GLY A 167 4.41 8.35 22.43
N GLY A 168 3.42 8.45 21.53
CA GLY A 168 3.55 9.16 20.26
C GLY A 168 4.09 8.29 19.12
N GLY A 169 4.09 6.96 19.29
CA GLY A 169 4.46 6.03 18.23
C GLY A 169 3.31 5.79 17.24
N ALA A 170 3.65 5.43 16.01
CA ALA A 170 2.71 5.01 14.98
C ALA A 170 3.21 3.74 14.30
N GLY A 171 2.30 2.88 13.86
CA GLY A 171 2.61 1.65 13.15
C GLY A 171 1.75 1.46 11.91
N LEU A 172 2.13 0.50 11.07
CA LEU A 172 1.51 0.21 9.79
C LEU A 172 0.86 -1.17 9.78
N LEU A 173 -0.29 -1.26 9.13
CA LEU A 173 -1.11 -2.45 8.92
C LEU A 173 -1.35 -2.66 7.42
N ASP A 174 -1.87 -3.85 7.05
CA ASP A 174 -2.41 -4.13 5.70
C ASP A 174 -1.35 -3.93 4.60
N TRP A 175 -0.34 -4.79 4.62
CA TRP A 175 0.79 -4.80 3.69
C TRP A 175 0.39 -5.48 2.37
N GLN A 176 0.17 -4.69 1.31
CA GLN A 176 -0.38 -5.16 0.03
C GLN A 176 0.62 -5.16 -1.12
#